data_b2dcd6dcb6cc9486aea25d9163920022
#
_entry.id   b2dcd6dcb6cc9486aea25d9163920022
#
_cell.length_a   1.000
_cell.length_b   1.000
_cell.length_c   1.000
_cell.angle_alpha   90.00
_cell.angle_beta   90.00
_cell.angle_gamma   90.00
#
_symmetry.space_group_name_H-M   'P 1'
#
loop_
_entity.id
_entity.type
_entity.pdbx_description
1 polymer ?
#
loop_
_entity_poly.entity_id
_entity_poly.type
_entity_poly.pdbx_seq_one_letter_code
_entity_poly.pdbx_strand_id
1 'polypeptide(L)'
;QTSEMYLTFDARKGNKKYNVPAVKVANGVIATSELYKKAMDNAGACIAPDSFQRIKDQKVQANIKFLINQANLRKSELKNNSVKEFVKMLRQINNDRKGLNMKNVEVAAYASPDGGFEFNDKLSKNREKVTNGYVNKELKAAKLGSTDVDSHYTAQDWEGFKELVAASNLQDKDVILRVLEMY
;
A
#
# COMPACT_ATOMS: atom_id res chain seq x y z
N GLN A 1 -44.89 8.23 -27.80
CA GLN A 1 -46.04 8.74 -28.57
C GLN A 1 -45.75 10.18 -28.94
N THR A 2 -45.86 10.48 -30.25
CA THR A 2 -45.79 11.86 -30.77
C THR A 2 -47.18 12.43 -30.80
N SER A 3 -47.36 13.64 -30.31
CA SER A 3 -48.60 14.40 -30.43
C SER A 3 -48.34 15.61 -31.30
N GLU A 4 -49.39 15.99 -32.04
CA GLU A 4 -49.36 17.18 -32.90
C GLU A 4 -50.35 18.20 -32.36
N MET A 5 -49.90 19.46 -32.30
CA MET A 5 -50.75 20.57 -31.87
C MET A 5 -51.19 21.37 -33.09
N TYR A 6 -52.49 21.53 -33.23
CA TYR A 6 -53.10 22.31 -34.30
C TYR A 6 -53.86 23.49 -33.69
N LEU A 7 -53.72 24.65 -34.33
CA LEU A 7 -54.55 25.82 -34.06
C LEU A 7 -55.72 25.78 -35.01
N THR A 8 -56.95 25.73 -34.49
CA THR A 8 -58.19 25.77 -35.24
C THR A 8 -58.90 27.08 -34.98
N PHE A 9 -59.54 27.61 -35.97
CA PHE A 9 -60.22 28.89 -35.92
C PHE A 9 -61.73 28.73 -36.23
N ASP A 10 -62.59 29.32 -35.39
CA ASP A 10 -64.02 29.44 -35.68
C ASP A 10 -64.31 30.89 -36.16
N ALA A 11 -64.15 31.11 -37.43
CA ALA A 11 -64.29 32.43 -38.05
C ALA A 11 -65.75 32.64 -38.55
N ARG A 12 -66.40 33.71 -38.03
CA ARG A 12 -67.75 34.06 -38.43
C ARG A 12 -67.85 35.54 -38.77
N LYS A 13 -68.60 35.85 -39.84
CA LYS A 13 -69.01 37.23 -40.17
C LYS A 13 -70.52 37.28 -40.37
N GLY A 14 -71.22 37.82 -39.36
CA GLY A 14 -72.69 37.69 -39.28
C GLY A 14 -73.12 36.22 -39.17
N ASN A 15 -74.07 35.78 -39.96
CA ASN A 15 -74.50 34.38 -39.98
C ASN A 15 -73.66 33.46 -40.89
N LYS A 16 -72.59 33.98 -41.50
CA LYS A 16 -71.72 33.14 -42.34
C LYS A 16 -70.52 32.66 -41.58
N LYS A 17 -70.35 31.33 -41.62
CA LYS A 17 -69.17 30.66 -41.10
C LYS A 17 -68.11 30.49 -42.21
N TYR A 18 -66.89 30.85 -41.91
CA TYR A 18 -65.74 30.71 -42.79
C TYR A 18 -64.88 29.55 -42.33
N ASN A 19 -64.61 28.66 -43.25
CA ASN A 19 -63.70 27.55 -42.93
C ASN A 19 -62.28 28.00 -43.11
N VAL A 20 -61.61 28.12 -41.95
CA VAL A 20 -60.16 28.41 -41.91
C VAL A 20 -59.46 27.07 -41.66
N PRO A 21 -58.49 26.67 -42.49
CA PRO A 21 -57.81 25.43 -42.30
C PRO A 21 -57.01 25.44 -41.02
N ALA A 22 -56.97 24.32 -40.29
CA ALA A 22 -56.18 24.17 -39.10
C ALA A 22 -54.68 24.29 -39.44
N VAL A 23 -53.94 25.07 -38.62
CA VAL A 23 -52.53 25.27 -38.81
C VAL A 23 -51.79 24.43 -37.75
N LYS A 24 -50.91 23.55 -38.20
CA LYS A 24 -50.04 22.81 -37.29
C LYS A 24 -49.00 23.77 -36.69
N VAL A 25 -48.99 23.92 -35.39
CA VAL A 25 -48.12 24.90 -34.69
C VAL A 25 -46.95 24.24 -33.98
N ALA A 26 -47.09 22.98 -33.60
CA ALA A 26 -45.99 22.29 -32.92
C ALA A 26 -46.11 20.75 -33.03
N ASN A 27 -45.00 20.10 -32.90
CA ASN A 27 -44.92 18.68 -32.60
C ASN A 27 -44.57 18.55 -31.10
N GLY A 28 -45.42 17.85 -30.32
CA GLY A 28 -45.18 17.56 -28.95
C GLY A 28 -44.82 16.09 -28.77
N VAL A 29 -44.03 15.83 -27.76
CA VAL A 29 -43.73 14.47 -27.30
C VAL A 29 -44.21 14.37 -25.86
N ILE A 30 -45.19 13.51 -25.62
CA ILE A 30 -45.54 13.13 -24.25
C ILE A 30 -44.55 12.04 -23.86
N ALA A 31 -43.37 12.48 -23.44
CA ALA A 31 -42.25 11.59 -23.15
C ALA A 31 -42.06 11.31 -21.66
N THR A 32 -42.99 11.77 -20.80
CA THR A 32 -42.80 11.57 -19.33
C THR A 32 -42.67 10.10 -18.98
N SER A 33 -43.49 9.23 -19.61
CA SER A 33 -43.38 7.78 -19.41
C SER A 33 -42.15 7.17 -20.04
N GLU A 34 -41.70 7.69 -21.20
CA GLU A 34 -40.46 7.23 -21.85
C GLU A 34 -39.21 7.74 -21.14
N LEU A 35 -39.24 8.98 -20.66
CA LEU A 35 -38.18 9.52 -19.80
C LEU A 35 -38.08 8.76 -18.51
N TYR A 36 -39.19 8.39 -17.88
CA TYR A 36 -39.23 7.54 -16.73
C TYR A 36 -38.62 6.15 -17.01
N LYS A 37 -39.02 5.51 -18.09
CA LYS A 37 -38.44 4.22 -18.51
C LYS A 37 -36.95 4.33 -18.77
N LYS A 38 -36.52 5.33 -19.52
CA LYS A 38 -35.07 5.57 -19.77
C LYS A 38 -34.31 5.85 -18.49
N ALA A 39 -34.89 6.58 -17.52
CA ALA A 39 -34.28 6.82 -16.23
C ALA A 39 -34.17 5.53 -15.41
N MET A 40 -35.19 4.66 -15.49
CA MET A 40 -35.15 3.35 -14.83
C MET A 40 -34.18 2.38 -15.52
N ASP A 41 -34.14 2.37 -16.85
CA ASP A 41 -33.21 1.54 -17.61
C ASP A 41 -31.74 1.96 -17.43
N ASN A 42 -31.50 3.26 -17.20
CA ASN A 42 -30.19 3.81 -16.92
C ASN A 42 -29.84 3.84 -15.41
N ALA A 43 -30.75 3.38 -14.56
CA ALA A 43 -30.50 3.25 -13.13
C ALA A 43 -29.64 2.02 -12.80
N GLY A 44 -28.83 1.54 -13.75
CA GLY A 44 -27.76 0.60 -13.49
C GLY A 44 -26.86 1.19 -12.40
N ALA A 45 -26.80 0.52 -11.24
CA ALA A 45 -25.91 0.91 -10.18
C ALA A 45 -24.48 0.98 -10.76
N CYS A 46 -23.91 2.18 -10.83
CA CYS A 46 -22.51 2.34 -11.11
C CYS A 46 -21.73 1.81 -9.91
N ILE A 47 -21.40 0.53 -9.95
CA ILE A 47 -20.50 -0.08 -8.97
C ILE A 47 -19.09 0.25 -9.46
N ALA A 48 -18.47 1.24 -8.85
CA ALA A 48 -17.04 1.43 -9.01
C ALA A 48 -16.31 0.43 -8.07
N PRO A 49 -15.32 -0.34 -8.57
CA PRO A 49 -14.51 -1.14 -7.70
C PRO A 49 -13.77 -0.20 -6.74
N ASP A 50 -14.03 -0.33 -5.45
CA ASP A 50 -13.27 0.37 -4.44
C ASP A 50 -12.02 -0.45 -4.07
N SER A 51 -11.00 0.25 -3.58
CA SER A 51 -9.78 -0.38 -3.07
C SER A 51 -9.89 -0.69 -1.58
N PHE A 52 -11.10 -0.91 -1.07
CA PHE A 52 -11.33 -1.20 0.34
C PHE A 52 -10.65 -2.52 0.72
N GLN A 53 -9.74 -2.44 1.67
CA GLN A 53 -9.11 -3.58 2.32
C GLN A 53 -9.45 -3.57 3.79
N ARG A 54 -10.19 -4.58 4.24
CA ARG A 54 -10.56 -4.72 5.66
C ARG A 54 -9.34 -4.93 6.55
N ILE A 55 -8.32 -5.62 6.03
CA ILE A 55 -7.06 -5.89 6.72
C ILE A 55 -5.94 -5.42 5.80
N LYS A 56 -5.08 -4.55 6.31
CA LYS A 56 -3.91 -4.05 5.60
C LYS A 56 -2.66 -4.43 6.38
N ASP A 57 -1.77 -5.16 5.71
CA ASP A 57 -0.46 -5.48 6.29
C ASP A 57 0.45 -4.25 6.24
N GLN A 58 1.10 -3.99 7.37
CA GLN A 58 2.12 -2.95 7.50
C GLN A 58 3.43 -3.61 7.90
N LYS A 59 4.52 -3.23 7.24
CA LYS A 59 5.88 -3.66 7.57
C LYS A 59 6.67 -2.45 8.02
N VAL A 60 7.30 -2.55 9.20
CA VAL A 60 8.27 -1.57 9.68
C VAL A 60 9.62 -2.25 9.76
N GLN A 61 10.63 -1.61 9.19
CA GLN A 61 11.98 -2.14 9.11
C GLN A 61 12.93 -1.19 9.83
N ALA A 62 13.79 -1.75 10.68
CA ALA A 62 14.81 -1.00 11.39
C ALA A 62 16.20 -1.59 11.11
N ASN A 63 17.15 -0.73 10.83
CA ASN A 63 18.52 -1.12 10.53
C ASN A 63 19.46 -0.63 11.64
N ILE A 64 20.27 -1.54 12.17
CA ILE A 64 21.32 -1.26 13.16
C ILE A 64 22.66 -1.57 12.54
N LYS A 65 23.52 -0.56 12.45
CA LYS A 65 24.86 -0.71 11.88
C LYS A 65 25.88 -1.01 12.97
N PHE A 66 26.66 -2.05 12.75
CA PHE A 66 27.79 -2.41 13.61
C PHE A 66 29.10 -1.85 13.06
N LEU A 67 30.06 -1.63 13.95
CA LEU A 67 31.44 -1.34 13.51
C LEU A 67 32.09 -2.62 12.99
N ILE A 68 33.15 -2.43 12.19
CA ILE A 68 33.93 -3.53 11.62
C ILE A 68 34.40 -4.43 12.77
N ASN A 69 34.25 -5.74 12.59
CA ASN A 69 34.63 -6.78 13.56
C ASN A 69 33.98 -6.65 14.95
N GLN A 70 32.92 -5.91 15.10
CA GLN A 70 32.25 -5.73 16.39
C GLN A 70 30.77 -6.16 16.33
N ALA A 71 30.30 -6.64 17.48
CA ALA A 71 28.89 -6.99 17.69
C ALA A 71 28.23 -6.13 18.80
N ASN A 72 28.85 -5.03 19.19
CA ASN A 72 28.35 -4.17 20.26
C ASN A 72 27.29 -3.19 19.72
N LEU A 73 26.12 -3.16 20.38
CA LEU A 73 25.07 -2.19 20.08
C LEU A 73 25.47 -0.79 20.58
N ARG A 74 25.67 0.13 19.67
CA ARG A 74 26.00 1.52 20.01
C ARG A 74 24.74 2.31 20.35
N LYS A 75 24.82 3.14 21.39
CA LYS A 75 23.71 4.02 21.80
C LYS A 75 23.28 4.98 20.66
N SER A 76 24.21 5.39 19.79
CA SER A 76 23.92 6.23 18.63
C SER A 76 23.03 5.52 17.60
N GLU A 77 23.30 4.23 17.33
CA GLU A 77 22.51 3.42 16.41
C GLU A 77 21.08 3.17 16.94
N LEU A 78 20.96 2.93 18.25
CA LEU A 78 19.65 2.76 18.89
C LEU A 78 18.81 4.05 18.90
N LYS A 79 19.43 5.21 18.62
CA LYS A 79 18.74 6.49 18.50
C LYS A 79 18.45 6.89 17.05
N ASN A 80 18.82 6.08 16.06
CA ASN A 80 18.51 6.38 14.67
C ASN A 80 17.00 6.39 14.42
N ASN A 81 16.58 6.98 13.31
CA ASN A 81 15.15 7.18 13.02
C ASN A 81 14.41 5.85 12.81
N SER A 82 15.02 4.88 12.12
CA SER A 82 14.37 3.59 11.84
C SER A 82 14.12 2.78 13.12
N VAL A 83 15.07 2.77 14.06
CA VAL A 83 14.88 2.12 15.37
C VAL A 83 13.82 2.85 16.21
N LYS A 84 13.81 4.18 16.19
CA LYS A 84 12.76 4.96 16.87
C LYS A 84 11.37 4.67 16.31
N GLU A 85 11.23 4.58 14.99
CA GLU A 85 9.98 4.23 14.33
C GLU A 85 9.51 2.82 14.71
N PHE A 86 10.41 1.87 14.74
CA PHE A 86 10.12 0.52 15.22
C PHE A 86 9.62 0.52 16.68
N VAL A 87 10.33 1.17 17.60
CA VAL A 87 9.90 1.27 18.99
C VAL A 87 8.57 2.02 19.14
N LYS A 88 8.34 3.06 18.32
CA LYS A 88 7.07 3.80 18.27
C LYS A 88 5.94 2.87 17.83
N MET A 89 6.16 2.06 16.79
CA MET A 89 5.17 1.08 16.32
C MET A 89 4.81 0.06 17.40
N LEU A 90 5.78 -0.48 18.13
CA LEU A 90 5.52 -1.39 19.26
C LEU A 90 4.60 -0.76 20.31
N ARG A 91 4.83 0.52 20.64
CA ARG A 91 3.98 1.26 21.58
C ARG A 91 2.56 1.51 21.02
N GLN A 92 2.45 1.81 19.73
CA GLN A 92 1.16 1.97 19.06
C GLN A 92 0.33 0.68 19.10
N ILE A 93 0.96 -0.47 18.81
CA ILE A 93 0.29 -1.78 18.90
C ILE A 93 -0.20 -2.07 20.32
N ASN A 94 0.59 -1.74 21.34
CA ASN A 94 0.13 -1.90 22.72
C ASN A 94 -1.05 -0.98 23.09
N ASN A 95 -1.09 0.23 22.53
CA ASN A 95 -2.14 1.21 22.80
C ASN A 95 -3.44 0.91 22.03
N ASP A 96 -3.33 0.35 20.83
CA ASP A 96 -4.48 0.02 19.98
C ASP A 96 -4.49 -1.47 19.60
N ARG A 97 -4.72 -2.32 20.56
CA ARG A 97 -4.79 -3.79 20.38
C ARG A 97 -6.02 -4.27 19.61
N LYS A 98 -7.00 -3.39 19.37
CA LYS A 98 -8.18 -3.73 18.58
C LYS A 98 -7.97 -3.46 17.10
N GLY A 99 -7.26 -2.37 16.78
CA GLY A 99 -6.97 -1.97 15.41
C GLY A 99 -5.67 -2.53 14.86
N LEU A 100 -4.69 -2.82 15.73
CA LEU A 100 -3.37 -3.29 15.33
C LEU A 100 -3.05 -4.66 15.95
N ASN A 101 -2.70 -5.61 15.10
CA ASN A 101 -2.26 -6.93 15.52
C ASN A 101 -0.85 -7.20 15.02
N MET A 102 0.06 -7.60 15.92
CA MET A 102 1.40 -8.00 15.54
C MET A 102 1.37 -9.44 15.01
N LYS A 103 1.90 -9.63 13.79
CA LYS A 103 2.01 -10.96 13.19
C LYS A 103 3.29 -11.66 13.64
N ASN A 104 4.43 -11.03 13.38
CA ASN A 104 5.74 -11.56 13.73
C ASN A 104 6.76 -10.42 13.89
N VAL A 105 7.86 -10.72 14.55
CA VAL A 105 9.06 -9.89 14.57
C VAL A 105 10.22 -10.75 14.12
N GLU A 106 10.95 -10.26 13.14
CA GLU A 106 12.09 -10.94 12.56
C GLU A 106 13.37 -10.15 12.83
N VAL A 107 14.43 -10.86 13.22
CA VAL A 107 15.77 -10.31 13.41
C VAL A 107 16.73 -11.04 12.48
N ALA A 108 17.21 -10.34 11.45
CA ALA A 108 18.23 -10.84 10.55
C ALA A 108 19.57 -10.15 10.83
N ALA A 109 20.61 -10.90 11.10
CA ALA A 109 21.94 -10.38 11.37
C ALA A 109 22.97 -10.85 10.34
N TYR A 110 23.79 -9.92 9.90
CA TYR A 110 24.76 -10.18 8.83
C TYR A 110 26.17 -9.79 9.27
N ALA A 111 27.17 -10.51 8.77
CA ALA A 111 28.53 -10.04 8.74
C ALA A 111 28.89 -9.58 7.33
N SER A 112 29.94 -8.79 7.21
CA SER A 112 30.50 -8.39 5.92
C SER A 112 31.00 -9.63 5.17
N PRO A 113 30.81 -9.75 3.85
CA PRO A 113 31.26 -10.93 3.10
C PRO A 113 32.79 -11.03 2.98
N ASP A 114 33.52 -9.98 3.33
CA ASP A 114 34.97 -9.99 3.40
C ASP A 114 35.49 -10.71 4.65
N GLY A 115 36.60 -11.42 4.53
CA GLY A 115 37.24 -12.15 5.63
C GLY A 115 36.87 -13.64 5.72
N GLY A 116 37.40 -14.31 6.73
CA GLY A 116 37.22 -15.75 6.91
C GLY A 116 35.81 -16.12 7.35
N PHE A 117 35.25 -17.17 6.74
CA PHE A 117 33.89 -17.64 7.01
C PHE A 117 33.66 -17.94 8.51
N GLU A 118 34.55 -18.66 9.18
CA GLU A 118 34.38 -19.01 10.60
C GLU A 118 34.33 -17.79 11.51
N PHE A 119 35.13 -16.76 11.19
CA PHE A 119 35.10 -15.50 11.92
C PHE A 119 33.77 -14.78 11.72
N ASN A 120 33.31 -14.69 10.48
CA ASN A 120 32.05 -14.03 10.11
C ASN A 120 30.83 -14.78 10.66
N ASP A 121 30.88 -16.11 10.74
CA ASP A 121 29.87 -16.93 11.37
C ASP A 121 29.71 -16.59 12.86
N LYS A 122 30.81 -16.55 13.60
CA LYS A 122 30.80 -16.14 15.01
C LYS A 122 30.35 -14.69 15.20
N LEU A 123 30.76 -13.80 14.30
CA LEU A 123 30.44 -12.38 14.35
C LEU A 123 28.95 -12.15 14.10
N SER A 124 28.40 -12.73 13.05
CA SER A 124 26.96 -12.60 12.70
C SER A 124 26.06 -13.22 13.77
N LYS A 125 26.43 -14.38 14.31
CA LYS A 125 25.75 -15.00 15.46
C LYS A 125 25.74 -14.11 16.70
N ASN A 126 26.87 -13.47 17.02
CA ASN A 126 26.93 -12.54 18.14
C ASN A 126 26.09 -11.29 17.88
N ARG A 127 26.07 -10.76 16.66
CA ARG A 127 25.21 -9.64 16.26
C ARG A 127 23.74 -9.99 16.38
N GLU A 128 23.34 -11.18 15.91
CA GLU A 128 21.98 -11.70 16.10
C GLU A 128 21.61 -11.74 17.59
N LYS A 129 22.42 -12.37 18.41
CA LYS A 129 22.17 -12.54 19.84
C LYS A 129 21.97 -11.18 20.57
N VAL A 130 22.82 -10.19 20.32
CA VAL A 130 22.71 -8.89 20.98
C VAL A 130 21.51 -8.08 20.45
N THR A 131 21.21 -8.20 19.17
CA THR A 131 20.05 -7.53 18.55
C THR A 131 18.75 -8.16 19.05
N ASN A 132 18.66 -9.48 19.09
CA ASN A 132 17.52 -10.21 19.65
C ASN A 132 17.29 -9.85 21.12
N GLY A 133 18.36 -9.77 21.92
CA GLY A 133 18.29 -9.31 23.30
C GLY A 133 17.71 -7.89 23.43
N TYR A 134 18.11 -6.98 22.54
CA TYR A 134 17.56 -5.62 22.50
C TYR A 134 16.08 -5.62 22.10
N VAL A 135 15.71 -6.33 21.04
CA VAL A 135 14.32 -6.43 20.55
C VAL A 135 13.41 -7.01 21.64
N ASN A 136 13.82 -8.09 22.30
CA ASN A 136 13.07 -8.69 23.41
C ASN A 136 12.87 -7.73 24.59
N LYS A 137 13.88 -6.90 24.88
CA LYS A 137 13.77 -5.85 25.91
C LYS A 137 12.72 -4.81 25.54
N GLU A 138 12.71 -4.33 24.28
CA GLU A 138 11.74 -3.35 23.80
C GLU A 138 10.32 -3.95 23.74
N LEU A 139 10.18 -5.22 23.33
CA LEU A 139 8.90 -5.93 23.36
C LEU A 139 8.33 -6.04 24.78
N LYS A 140 9.17 -6.39 25.75
CA LYS A 140 8.77 -6.42 27.18
C LYS A 140 8.36 -5.04 27.66
N ALA A 141 9.12 -4.00 27.33
CA ALA A 141 8.79 -2.61 27.69
C ALA A 141 7.47 -2.14 27.06
N ALA A 142 7.17 -2.60 25.85
CA ALA A 142 5.90 -2.36 25.17
C ALA A 142 4.75 -3.30 25.62
N LYS A 143 4.95 -4.16 26.63
CA LYS A 143 3.98 -5.18 27.09
C LYS A 143 3.55 -6.18 26.00
N LEU A 144 4.44 -6.46 25.07
CA LEU A 144 4.30 -7.42 23.97
C LEU A 144 5.26 -8.61 24.10
N GLY A 145 5.70 -8.90 25.30
CA GLY A 145 6.74 -9.89 25.59
C GLY A 145 6.35 -11.36 25.34
N SER A 146 5.08 -11.62 24.97
CA SER A 146 4.61 -12.94 24.52
C SER A 146 4.76 -13.14 23.01
N THR A 147 5.22 -12.12 22.28
CA THR A 147 5.45 -12.23 20.84
C THR A 147 6.73 -13.03 20.60
N ASP A 148 6.63 -14.03 19.76
CA ASP A 148 7.78 -14.80 19.32
C ASP A 148 8.62 -13.98 18.34
N VAL A 149 9.95 -14.08 18.50
CA VAL A 149 10.92 -13.38 17.64
C VAL A 149 11.66 -14.42 16.84
N ASP A 150 11.40 -14.41 15.52
CA ASP A 150 12.17 -15.21 14.59
C ASP A 150 13.53 -14.55 14.37
N SER A 151 14.62 -15.26 14.67
CA SER A 151 15.96 -14.72 14.54
C SER A 151 16.87 -15.64 13.77
N HIS A 152 17.60 -15.06 12.82
CA HIS A 152 18.57 -15.76 12.00
C HIS A 152 19.82 -14.90 11.73
N TYR A 153 20.89 -15.55 11.34
CA TYR A 153 22.11 -14.87 10.97
C TYR A 153 22.74 -15.46 9.71
N THR A 154 23.46 -14.64 8.97
CA THR A 154 24.18 -15.02 7.77
C THR A 154 25.64 -14.58 7.88
N ALA A 155 26.56 -15.54 7.79
CA ALA A 155 28.00 -15.27 7.93
C ALA A 155 28.56 -14.40 6.80
N GLN A 156 28.14 -14.69 5.56
CA GLN A 156 28.55 -13.99 4.35
C GLN A 156 27.34 -13.92 3.43
N ASP A 157 26.78 -12.73 3.30
CA ASP A 157 25.59 -12.48 2.47
C ASP A 157 26.03 -11.97 1.08
N TRP A 158 26.53 -12.89 0.26
CA TRP A 158 26.92 -12.59 -1.11
C TRP A 158 25.72 -12.28 -2.02
N GLU A 159 24.58 -12.92 -1.79
CA GLU A 159 23.36 -12.66 -2.55
C GLU A 159 22.81 -11.26 -2.26
N GLY A 160 22.66 -10.90 -0.99
CA GLY A 160 22.24 -9.55 -0.61
C GLY A 160 23.25 -8.49 -1.07
N PHE A 161 24.54 -8.78 -1.05
CA PHE A 161 25.56 -7.90 -1.62
C PHE A 161 25.34 -7.71 -3.14
N LYS A 162 25.11 -8.78 -3.88
CA LYS A 162 24.80 -8.75 -5.32
C LYS A 162 23.57 -7.89 -5.61
N GLU A 163 22.49 -8.07 -4.83
CA GLU A 163 21.28 -7.26 -4.95
C GLU A 163 21.52 -5.77 -4.70
N LEU A 164 22.28 -5.44 -3.65
CA LEU A 164 22.62 -4.05 -3.32
C LEU A 164 23.49 -3.41 -4.42
N VAL A 165 24.45 -4.14 -4.98
CA VAL A 165 25.26 -3.66 -6.10
C VAL A 165 24.40 -3.46 -7.34
N ALA A 166 23.50 -4.39 -7.64
CA ALA A 166 22.57 -4.27 -8.78
C ALA A 166 21.65 -3.05 -8.67
N ALA A 167 21.21 -2.72 -7.47
CA ALA A 167 20.35 -1.55 -7.20
C ALA A 167 21.15 -0.23 -7.10
N SER A 168 22.49 -0.29 -7.03
CA SER A 168 23.33 0.89 -6.85
C SER A 168 23.60 1.63 -8.16
N ASN A 169 24.11 2.86 -8.04
CA ASN A 169 24.61 3.66 -9.18
C ASN A 169 26.14 3.63 -9.27
N LEU A 170 26.77 2.54 -8.86
CA LEU A 170 28.22 2.39 -8.96
C LEU A 170 28.67 2.37 -10.43
N GLN A 171 29.78 3.05 -10.73
CA GLN A 171 30.31 3.16 -12.09
C GLN A 171 30.73 1.79 -12.65
N ASP A 172 31.31 0.93 -11.80
CA ASP A 172 31.82 -0.40 -12.18
C ASP A 172 30.84 -1.54 -11.82
N LYS A 173 29.57 -1.23 -11.67
CA LYS A 173 28.53 -2.18 -11.27
C LYS A 173 28.53 -3.47 -12.08
N ASP A 174 28.58 -3.35 -13.40
CA ASP A 174 28.48 -4.50 -14.31
C ASP A 174 29.71 -5.41 -14.22
N VAL A 175 30.90 -4.83 -13.97
CA VAL A 175 32.13 -5.59 -13.75
C VAL A 175 32.03 -6.36 -12.42
N ILE A 176 31.58 -5.71 -11.35
CA ILE A 176 31.42 -6.34 -10.04
C ILE A 176 30.42 -7.50 -10.12
N LEU A 177 29.25 -7.28 -10.77
CA LEU A 177 28.24 -8.32 -10.92
C LEU A 177 28.75 -9.51 -11.71
N ARG A 178 29.50 -9.27 -12.79
CA ARG A 178 30.13 -10.35 -13.59
C ARG A 178 31.12 -11.16 -12.76
N VAL A 179 31.95 -10.51 -11.95
CA VAL A 179 32.90 -11.22 -11.06
C VAL A 179 32.14 -12.07 -10.03
N LEU A 180 31.06 -11.54 -9.46
CA LEU A 180 30.21 -12.30 -8.51
C LEU A 180 29.48 -13.50 -9.12
N GLU A 181 29.33 -13.55 -10.44
CA GLU A 181 28.74 -14.69 -11.16
C GLU A 181 29.77 -15.79 -11.47
N MET A 182 31.04 -15.51 -11.30
CA MET A 182 32.12 -16.46 -11.58
C MET A 182 32.48 -17.35 -10.38
N TYR A 183 31.97 -17.01 -9.20
CA TYR A 183 32.17 -17.71 -7.92
C TYR A 183 30.85 -18.19 -7.33
#